data_fb5a919413c3edfd88859bfa77cfd356
#
_entry.id   fb5a919413c3edfd88859bfa77cfd356
#
_cell.length_a   1.000
_cell.length_b   1.000
_cell.length_c   1.000
_cell.angle_alpha   90.00
_cell.angle_beta   90.00
_cell.angle_gamma   90.00
#
_symmetry.space_group_name_H-M   'P 1'
#
loop_
_entity.id
_entity.type
_entity.pdbx_description
1 polymer ?
#
loop_
_entity_poly.entity_id
_entity_poly.type
_entity_poly.pdbx_seq_one_letter_code
_entity_poly.pdbx_strand_id
1 'polypeptide(L)'
;MSLYNIYAGLSGGFGDAEYKGTADFDSEEEALQVAYELAVAEYQEYEGCHGILGWGDVAEENNLDEETDEDLINELYQQEIESWIDYYVILTEEDQDISKDEICEL
;
A
#
# COMPACT_ATOMS: atom_id res chain seq x y z
N MET A 1 18.83 -15.35 -2.60
CA MET A 1 18.30 -14.10 -2.04
C MET A 1 18.67 -12.95 -2.95
N SER A 2 17.73 -12.04 -3.15
CA SER A 2 17.92 -10.91 -4.05
C SER A 2 17.51 -9.61 -3.36
N LEU A 3 18.17 -8.51 -3.73
CA LEU A 3 17.82 -7.19 -3.26
C LEU A 3 16.71 -6.63 -4.13
N TYR A 4 15.63 -6.20 -3.50
CA TYR A 4 14.51 -5.56 -4.16
C TYR A 4 14.31 -4.14 -3.64
N ASN A 5 14.07 -3.21 -4.56
CA ASN A 5 13.63 -1.87 -4.21
C ASN A 5 12.11 -1.91 -4.07
N ILE A 6 11.61 -1.43 -2.96
CA ILE A 6 10.19 -1.46 -2.61
C ILE A 6 9.58 -0.09 -2.89
N TYR A 7 8.52 -0.09 -3.67
CA TYR A 7 7.73 1.11 -3.98
C TYR A 7 6.30 0.92 -3.50
N ALA A 8 5.78 1.89 -2.78
CA ALA A 8 4.44 1.85 -2.25
C ALA A 8 3.90 3.26 -2.05
N GLY A 9 2.59 3.43 -2.15
CA GLY A 9 1.96 4.71 -1.94
C GLY A 9 0.50 4.70 -2.35
N LEU A 10 -0.04 5.89 -2.55
CA LEU A 10 -1.42 6.09 -2.95
C LEU A 10 -1.48 6.72 -4.34
N SER A 11 -2.40 6.23 -5.19
CA SER A 11 -2.69 6.80 -6.50
C SER A 11 -3.67 7.96 -6.36
N GLY A 12 -4.17 8.47 -7.49
CA GLY A 12 -5.26 9.46 -7.46
C GLY A 12 -4.89 10.84 -6.95
N GLY A 13 -3.66 11.29 -7.20
CA GLY A 13 -3.23 12.64 -6.80
C GLY A 13 -2.28 12.67 -5.62
N PHE A 14 -1.99 11.51 -5.02
CA PHE A 14 -1.00 11.40 -3.95
C PHE A 14 0.42 11.16 -4.47
N GLY A 15 0.60 11.06 -5.79
CA GLY A 15 1.91 10.91 -6.40
C GLY A 15 2.28 9.47 -6.78
N ASP A 16 1.37 8.55 -6.65
CA ASP A 16 1.57 7.12 -6.91
C ASP A 16 2.61 6.48 -5.98
N ALA A 17 3.09 5.28 -6.33
CA ALA A 17 4.06 4.56 -5.49
C ALA A 17 5.40 5.31 -5.42
N GLU A 18 5.94 5.42 -4.21
CA GLU A 18 7.23 6.07 -3.95
C GLU A 18 8.22 5.04 -3.41
N TYR A 19 9.50 5.28 -3.64
CA TYR A 19 10.56 4.43 -3.11
C TYR A 19 10.55 4.43 -1.59
N LYS A 20 10.42 3.25 -0.98
CA LYS A 20 10.36 3.08 0.48
C LYS A 20 11.64 2.53 1.08
N GLY A 21 12.41 1.81 0.31
CA GLY A 21 13.66 1.22 0.78
C GLY A 21 14.00 -0.05 0.03
N THR A 22 15.12 -0.65 0.41
CA THR A 22 15.67 -1.85 -0.23
C THR A 22 15.94 -2.92 0.82
N ALA A 23 15.64 -4.16 0.51
CA ALA A 23 15.93 -5.29 1.39
C ALA A 23 16.09 -6.58 0.59
N ASP A 24 16.66 -7.59 1.23
CA ASP A 24 16.79 -8.93 0.67
C ASP A 24 15.50 -9.71 0.84
N PHE A 25 15.08 -10.36 -0.22
CA PHE A 25 13.91 -11.26 -0.18
C PHE A 25 14.23 -12.54 -0.92
N ASP A 26 13.64 -13.64 -0.50
CA ASP A 26 13.80 -14.95 -1.14
C ASP A 26 13.03 -15.02 -2.46
N SER A 27 11.96 -14.25 -2.60
CA SER A 27 11.15 -14.22 -3.81
C SER A 27 10.53 -12.84 -4.03
N GLU A 28 10.12 -12.59 -5.28
CA GLU A 28 9.38 -11.37 -5.62
C GLU A 28 8.06 -11.28 -4.84
N GLU A 29 7.42 -12.43 -4.59
CA GLU A 29 6.16 -12.47 -3.84
C GLU A 29 6.32 -11.93 -2.42
N GLU A 30 7.42 -12.26 -1.74
CA GLU A 30 7.70 -11.73 -0.42
C GLU A 30 7.92 -10.22 -0.45
N ALA A 31 8.65 -9.75 -1.46
CA ALA A 31 8.88 -8.32 -1.64
C ALA A 31 7.58 -7.58 -1.91
N LEU A 32 6.71 -8.14 -2.76
CA LEU A 32 5.39 -7.57 -3.05
C LEU A 32 4.50 -7.51 -1.83
N GLN A 33 4.56 -8.53 -0.96
CA GLN A 33 3.79 -8.53 0.28
C GLN A 33 4.19 -7.36 1.18
N VAL A 34 5.48 -7.08 1.29
CA VAL A 34 5.98 -5.94 2.06
C VAL A 34 5.52 -4.63 1.43
N ALA A 35 5.61 -4.51 0.10
CA ALA A 35 5.14 -3.32 -0.61
C ALA A 35 3.65 -3.08 -0.36
N TYR A 36 2.84 -4.13 -0.43
CA TYR A 36 1.41 -4.08 -0.15
C TYR A 36 1.15 -3.57 1.28
N GLU A 37 1.83 -4.14 2.26
CA GLU A 37 1.67 -3.74 3.67
C GLU A 37 2.04 -2.27 3.90
N LEU A 38 3.10 -1.78 3.25
CA LEU A 38 3.49 -0.38 3.34
C LEU A 38 2.45 0.54 2.70
N ALA A 39 1.88 0.14 1.56
CA ALA A 39 0.84 0.90 0.89
C ALA A 39 -0.43 0.97 1.75
N VAL A 40 -0.82 -0.14 2.36
CA VAL A 40 -1.98 -0.18 3.28
C VAL A 40 -1.74 0.73 4.49
N ALA A 41 -0.54 0.70 5.06
CA ALA A 41 -0.20 1.56 6.19
C ALA A 41 -0.32 3.04 5.82
N GLU A 42 0.11 3.41 4.63
CA GLU A 42 -0.02 4.78 4.15
C GLU A 42 -1.49 5.17 3.95
N TYR A 43 -2.30 4.26 3.40
CA TYR A 43 -3.74 4.47 3.30
C TYR A 43 -4.36 4.78 4.66
N GLN A 44 -3.99 4.02 5.68
CA GLN A 44 -4.52 4.19 7.03
C GLN A 44 -4.12 5.54 7.65
N GLU A 45 -2.98 6.08 7.30
CA GLU A 45 -2.54 7.40 7.76
C GLU A 45 -3.40 8.54 7.22
N TYR A 46 -4.00 8.35 6.04
CA TYR A 46 -4.84 9.35 5.40
C TYR A 46 -6.34 9.13 5.59
N GLU A 47 -6.74 8.13 6.34
CA GLU A 47 -8.15 7.85 6.56
C GLU A 47 -8.88 9.07 7.13
N GLY A 48 -10.04 9.37 6.54
CA GLY A 48 -10.83 10.53 6.91
C GLY A 48 -10.38 11.85 6.28
N CYS A 49 -9.35 11.82 5.44
CA CYS A 49 -8.80 13.00 4.77
C CYS A 49 -8.79 12.77 3.26
N HIS A 50 -8.91 13.86 2.50
CA HIS A 50 -8.76 13.84 1.03
C HIS A 50 -9.63 12.82 0.30
N GLY A 51 -10.78 12.46 0.86
CA GLY A 51 -11.69 11.49 0.25
C GLY A 51 -11.36 10.03 0.56
N ILE A 52 -10.34 9.78 1.36
CA ILE A 52 -9.97 8.43 1.79
C ILE A 52 -10.89 7.99 2.93
N LEU A 53 -11.57 6.87 2.72
CA LEU A 53 -12.55 6.35 3.67
C LEU A 53 -11.92 5.38 4.67
N GLY A 54 -12.17 5.62 5.96
CA GLY A 54 -11.83 4.65 7.00
C GLY A 54 -12.91 3.58 7.11
N TRP A 55 -12.70 2.61 7.98
CA TRP A 55 -13.64 1.50 8.18
C TRP A 55 -15.05 2.00 8.56
N GLY A 56 -15.13 2.92 9.52
CA GLY A 56 -16.39 3.51 9.94
C GLY A 56 -17.06 4.34 8.86
N ASP A 57 -16.26 5.03 8.03
CA ASP A 57 -16.77 5.82 6.92
C ASP A 57 -17.41 4.95 5.85
N VAL A 58 -16.82 3.80 5.58
CA VAL A 58 -17.38 2.82 4.63
C VAL A 58 -18.73 2.33 5.13
N ALA A 59 -18.85 2.04 6.41
CA ALA A 59 -20.11 1.60 7.02
C ALA A 59 -21.18 2.68 6.87
N GLU A 60 -20.82 3.93 7.18
CA GLU A 60 -21.77 5.05 7.10
C GLU A 60 -22.25 5.32 5.68
N GLU A 61 -21.33 5.35 4.71
CA GLU A 61 -21.70 5.61 3.31
C GLU A 61 -22.59 4.53 2.70
N ASN A 62 -22.48 3.30 3.19
CA ASN A 62 -23.28 2.18 2.69
C ASN A 62 -24.48 1.86 3.56
N ASN A 63 -24.73 2.66 4.60
CA ASN A 63 -25.82 2.45 5.56
C ASN A 63 -25.76 1.08 6.21
N LEU A 64 -24.56 0.65 6.60
CA LEU A 64 -24.32 -0.64 7.22
C LEU A 64 -24.14 -0.48 8.74
N ASP A 65 -24.56 -1.52 9.47
CA ASP A 65 -24.43 -1.55 10.93
C ASP A 65 -23.06 -2.16 11.29
N GLU A 66 -22.26 -1.43 12.06
CA GLU A 66 -20.92 -1.87 12.44
C GLU A 66 -20.93 -3.17 13.26
N GLU A 67 -22.03 -3.48 13.95
CA GLU A 67 -22.13 -4.70 14.76
C GLU A 67 -22.63 -5.91 13.96
N THR A 68 -23.60 -5.71 13.05
CA THR A 68 -24.24 -6.81 12.33
C THR A 68 -23.67 -7.04 10.93
N ASP A 69 -23.13 -5.99 10.30
CA ASP A 69 -22.62 -6.06 8.93
C ASP A 69 -21.08 -6.01 8.88
N GLU A 70 -20.41 -6.35 9.97
CA GLU A 70 -18.94 -6.29 10.09
C GLU A 70 -18.23 -6.97 8.92
N ASP A 71 -18.65 -8.18 8.55
CA ASP A 71 -18.00 -8.91 7.46
C ASP A 71 -18.12 -8.19 6.13
N LEU A 72 -19.30 -7.61 5.86
CA LEU A 72 -19.52 -6.85 4.64
C LEU A 72 -18.72 -5.55 4.63
N ILE A 73 -18.66 -4.86 5.78
CA ILE A 73 -17.87 -3.65 5.94
C ILE A 73 -16.39 -3.95 5.69
N ASN A 74 -15.87 -5.03 6.25
CA ASN A 74 -14.48 -5.45 6.05
C ASN A 74 -14.17 -5.69 4.57
N GLU A 75 -15.09 -6.35 3.85
CA GLU A 75 -14.93 -6.61 2.43
C GLU A 75 -14.91 -5.31 1.62
N LEU A 76 -15.84 -4.40 1.88
CA LEU A 76 -15.92 -3.12 1.19
C LEU A 76 -14.73 -2.22 1.52
N TYR A 77 -14.29 -2.23 2.77
CA TYR A 77 -13.11 -1.49 3.20
C TYR A 77 -11.86 -1.98 2.48
N GLN A 78 -11.70 -3.30 2.37
CA GLN A 78 -10.57 -3.88 1.64
C GLN A 78 -10.59 -3.48 0.16
N GLN A 79 -11.76 -3.48 -0.46
CA GLN A 79 -11.91 -3.03 -1.85
C GLN A 79 -11.55 -1.56 -2.00
N GLU A 80 -11.93 -0.73 -1.05
CA GLU A 80 -11.62 0.70 -1.05
C GLU A 80 -10.10 0.91 -0.95
N ILE A 81 -9.44 0.20 -0.04
CA ILE A 81 -7.99 0.25 0.11
C ILE A 81 -7.32 -0.10 -1.23
N GLU A 82 -7.70 -1.23 -1.81
CA GLU A 82 -7.10 -1.72 -3.06
C GLU A 82 -7.32 -0.78 -4.25
N SER A 83 -8.39 0.02 -4.22
CA SER A 83 -8.66 0.99 -5.28
C SER A 83 -7.74 2.22 -5.21
N TRP A 84 -7.18 2.50 -4.05
CA TRP A 84 -6.34 3.67 -3.84
C TRP A 84 -4.84 3.37 -3.83
N ILE A 85 -4.44 2.19 -3.33
CA ILE A 85 -3.02 1.87 -3.16
C ILE A 85 -2.34 1.56 -4.50
N ASP A 86 -1.07 1.92 -4.58
CA ASP A 86 -0.19 1.58 -5.69
C ASP A 86 1.10 1.04 -5.08
N TYR A 87 1.56 -0.09 -5.58
CA TYR A 87 2.79 -0.70 -5.09
C TYR A 87 3.41 -1.60 -6.14
N TYR A 88 4.72 -1.69 -6.12
CA TYR A 88 5.47 -2.61 -6.98
C TYR A 88 6.87 -2.80 -6.42
N VAL A 89 7.60 -3.77 -6.94
CA VAL A 89 8.98 -4.02 -6.57
C VAL A 89 9.82 -4.18 -7.84
N ILE A 90 11.10 -3.79 -7.76
CA ILE A 90 12.05 -3.94 -8.85
C ILE A 90 13.34 -4.48 -8.26
N LEU A 91 13.96 -5.45 -8.94
CA LEU A 91 15.30 -5.90 -8.54
C LEU A 91 16.25 -4.69 -8.56
N THR A 92 17.01 -4.51 -7.50
CA THR A 92 17.91 -3.36 -7.35
C THR A 92 18.85 -3.22 -8.52
N GLU A 93 19.38 -4.32 -9.04
CA GLU A 93 20.28 -4.32 -10.19
C GLU A 93 19.60 -3.93 -11.51
N GLU A 94 18.27 -4.02 -11.58
CA GLU A 94 17.48 -3.66 -12.76
C GLU A 94 16.86 -2.27 -12.67
N ASP A 95 16.89 -1.67 -11.48
CA ASP A 95 16.29 -0.36 -11.25
C ASP A 95 17.25 0.75 -11.71
N GLN A 96 16.78 1.56 -12.66
CA GLN A 96 17.56 2.67 -13.21
C GLN A 96 17.25 3.99 -12.52
N ASP A 97 16.17 4.05 -11.76
CA ASP A 97 15.72 5.27 -11.08
C ASP A 97 16.45 5.50 -9.76
N ILE A 98 16.88 4.42 -9.11
CA ILE A 98 17.57 4.48 -7.83
C ILE A 98 19.01 4.02 -8.03
N SER A 99 19.96 4.92 -7.79
CA SER A 99 21.38 4.58 -7.87
C SER A 99 21.83 3.87 -6.59
N LYS A 100 22.97 3.21 -6.65
CA LYS A 100 23.54 2.52 -5.47
C LYS A 100 23.77 3.46 -4.29
N ASP A 101 24.04 4.74 -4.56
CA ASP A 101 24.27 5.75 -3.53
C ASP A 101 22.99 6.24 -2.87
N GLU A 102 21.84 5.97 -3.52
CA GLU A 102 20.52 6.39 -3.03
C GLU A 102 19.77 5.27 -2.31
N ILE A 103 20.33 4.07 -2.26
CA ILE A 103 19.71 2.92 -1.61
C ILE A 103 19.58 3.17 -0.10
N CYS A 104 18.36 3.03 0.38
CA CYS A 104 18.03 3.11 1.80
C CYS A 104 17.63 1.73 2.29
N GLU A 105 18.14 1.33 3.43
CA GLU A 105 17.78 0.06 4.05
C GLU A 105 16.35 0.14 4.58
N LEU A 106 15.53 -0.83 4.21
CA LEU A 106 14.13 -0.88 4.61
C LEU A 106 13.95 -1.24 6.09
#